data_5bb1fae132ec73046dff710a9a9d674c
#
_entry.id   5bb1fae132ec73046dff710a9a9d674c
#
_cell.length_a   1.000
_cell.length_b   1.000
_cell.length_c   1.000
_cell.angle_alpha   90.00
_cell.angle_beta   90.00
_cell.angle_gamma   90.00
#
_symmetry.space_group_name_H-M   'P 1'
#
loop_
_entity.id
_entity.type
_entity.pdbx_description
1 polymer ?
#
loop_
_entity_poly.entity_id
_entity_poly.type
_entity_poly.pdbx_seq_one_letter_code
_entity_poly.pdbx_strand_id
1 'polypeptide(L)'
;MVLIPMGRPEPTTIKNKMTKKKIKINTRAKREIDRYPLVAVYWLDICSDASWQSIESSKKSKLPTCVTKGHLLSQKGGITRIFGDYSLADEESGKIDEIGNTTIIPNSVIVEIKKIS
;
A
#
# COMPACT_ATOMS: atom_id res chain seq x y z
N MET A 1 3.32 -22.80 29.37
CA MET A 1 3.20 -22.98 29.00
C MET A 1 2.91 -22.79 27.86
N VAL A 2 2.97 -22.80 27.39
CA VAL A 2 2.54 -23.04 26.48
C VAL A 2 1.99 -22.21 25.64
N LEU A 3 1.58 -21.53 25.83
CA LEU A 3 1.02 -20.72 25.15
C LEU A 3 1.63 -20.08 24.16
N ILE A 4 2.71 -19.95 24.26
CA ILE A 4 3.45 -19.38 23.39
C ILE A 4 3.21 -19.69 22.02
N PRO A 5 3.10 -20.82 21.65
CA PRO A 5 3.00 -21.21 20.30
C PRO A 5 1.88 -20.55 19.60
N MET A 6 0.96 -20.13 20.33
CA MET A 6 -0.14 -19.61 19.72
C MET A 6 0.02 -18.38 18.94
N GLY A 7 0.88 -17.58 19.21
CA GLY A 7 1.01 -16.34 18.49
C GLY A 7 1.79 -16.44 17.23
N ARG A 8 2.49 -17.57 17.04
CA ARG A 8 3.35 -17.63 15.95
C ARG A 8 2.74 -17.67 14.62
N PRO A 9 1.72 -18.37 14.38
CA PRO A 9 1.19 -18.50 13.03
C PRO A 9 0.72 -17.19 12.46
N GLU A 10 0.24 -16.31 13.27
CA GLU A 10 -0.30 -15.09 12.77
C GLU A 10 0.67 -14.18 12.07
N PRO A 11 1.81 -13.88 12.65
CA PRO A 11 2.77 -13.02 11.97
C PRO A 11 3.19 -13.62 10.64
N THR A 12 3.35 -14.91 10.60
CA THR A 12 3.76 -15.56 9.40
C THR A 12 2.71 -15.43 8.31
N THR A 13 1.45 -15.55 8.69
CA THR A 13 0.37 -15.43 7.75
C THR A 13 0.31 -14.04 7.15
N ILE A 14 0.53 -13.03 7.96
CA ILE A 14 0.52 -11.66 7.48
C ILE A 14 1.64 -11.44 6.49
N LYS A 15 2.82 -11.95 6.77
CA LYS A 15 3.92 -11.84 5.86
C LYS A 15 3.60 -12.47 4.53
N ASN A 16 2.99 -13.62 4.53
CA ASN A 16 2.66 -14.30 3.30
C ASN A 16 1.67 -13.50 2.48
N LYS A 17 0.72 -12.86 3.12
CA LYS A 17 -0.21 -12.03 2.42
C LYS A 17 0.49 -10.88 1.74
N MET A 18 1.38 -10.23 2.45
CA MET A 18 2.12 -9.12 1.88
C MET A 18 2.92 -9.56 0.68
N THR A 19 3.57 -10.69 0.78
CA THR A 19 4.37 -11.22 -0.31
C THR A 19 3.53 -11.50 -1.55
N LYS A 20 2.33 -11.97 -1.35
CA LYS A 20 1.45 -12.30 -2.46
C LYS A 20 0.84 -11.09 -3.14
N LYS A 21 1.04 -9.91 -2.61
CA LYS A 21 0.42 -8.70 -3.14
C LYS A 21 1.28 -7.92 -4.11
N LYS A 22 2.31 -8.53 -4.63
CA LYS A 22 3.12 -7.85 -5.62
C LYS A 22 2.36 -7.76 -6.93
N ILE A 23 2.44 -6.59 -7.56
CA ILE A 23 1.73 -6.32 -8.80
C ILE A 23 2.72 -6.29 -9.96
N LYS A 24 2.36 -6.95 -11.04
CA LYS A 24 3.22 -6.94 -12.23
C LYS A 24 3.13 -5.61 -12.94
N ILE A 25 4.26 -5.11 -13.39
CA ILE A 25 4.36 -3.86 -14.10
C ILE A 25 4.70 -4.17 -15.55
N ASN A 26 3.97 -3.55 -16.48
CA ASN A 26 4.24 -3.76 -17.90
C ASN A 26 5.28 -2.74 -18.39
N THR A 27 6.54 -3.13 -18.36
CA THR A 27 7.62 -2.24 -18.74
C THR A 27 7.73 -2.00 -20.25
N ARG A 28 6.93 -2.72 -21.03
CA ARG A 28 6.97 -2.60 -22.50
C ARG A 28 5.82 -1.82 -23.09
N ALA A 29 4.96 -1.25 -22.26
CA ALA A 29 3.83 -0.47 -22.75
C ALA A 29 4.35 0.74 -23.51
N LYS A 30 3.68 1.08 -24.62
CA LYS A 30 4.10 2.21 -25.47
C LYS A 30 3.99 3.52 -24.72
N ARG A 31 2.85 3.78 -24.11
CA ARG A 31 2.71 5.00 -23.32
C ARG A 31 3.33 4.75 -21.97
N GLU A 32 4.11 5.69 -21.51
CA GLU A 32 4.80 5.53 -20.24
C GLU A 32 3.84 5.30 -19.07
N ILE A 33 2.72 6.01 -19.05
CA ILE A 33 1.76 5.86 -17.95
C ILE A 33 1.23 4.43 -17.85
N ASP A 34 1.14 3.73 -18.96
CA ASP A 34 0.62 2.36 -18.95
C ASP A 34 1.58 1.36 -18.31
N ARG A 35 2.79 1.80 -18.01
CA ARG A 35 3.74 0.97 -17.28
C ARG A 35 3.48 1.01 -15.78
N TYR A 36 2.63 1.93 -15.33
CA TYR A 36 2.34 2.12 -13.91
C TYR A 36 0.87 1.82 -13.67
N PRO A 37 0.52 0.58 -13.31
CA PRO A 37 -0.87 0.19 -13.17
C PRO A 37 -1.59 0.95 -12.07
N LEU A 38 -2.87 1.19 -12.29
CA LEU A 38 -3.69 1.84 -11.29
C LEU A 38 -4.07 0.82 -10.23
N VAL A 39 -3.82 1.14 -8.98
CA VAL A 39 -4.06 0.21 -7.88
C VAL A 39 -4.80 0.88 -6.73
N ALA A 40 -5.42 0.05 -5.90
CA ALA A 40 -5.98 0.47 -4.62
C ALA A 40 -5.16 -0.22 -3.54
N VAL A 41 -4.56 0.56 -2.65
CA VAL A 41 -3.76 0.04 -1.56
C VAL A 41 -4.56 0.16 -0.28
N TYR A 42 -4.81 -0.98 0.38
CA TYR A 42 -5.51 -1.03 1.65
C TYR A 42 -4.47 -1.14 2.75
N TRP A 43 -4.44 -0.18 3.65
CA TRP A 43 -3.40 -0.12 4.68
C TRP A 43 -3.98 0.30 6.01
N LEU A 44 -3.27 -0.07 7.10
CA LEU A 44 -3.69 0.22 8.45
C LEU A 44 -3.00 1.48 8.94
N ASP A 45 -3.79 2.42 9.44
CA ASP A 45 -3.26 3.70 9.88
C ASP A 45 -3.09 3.73 11.39
N ILE A 46 -2.23 4.62 11.85
CA ILE A 46 -2.04 4.85 13.26
C ILE A 46 -3.28 5.58 13.77
N CYS A 47 -3.69 5.21 14.98
CA CYS A 47 -4.88 5.79 15.57
C CYS A 47 -4.56 6.28 16.97
N SER A 48 -4.97 7.49 17.30
CA SER A 48 -4.80 8.06 18.62
C SER A 48 -6.13 8.57 19.14
N ASP A 49 -6.31 8.48 20.46
CA ASP A 49 -7.52 8.97 21.08
C ASP A 49 -7.13 9.62 22.40
N ALA A 50 -7.41 10.91 22.53
CA ALA A 50 -7.03 11.67 23.72
C ALA A 50 -8.04 11.53 24.86
N SER A 51 -9.17 10.87 24.63
CA SER A 51 -10.18 10.72 25.67
C SER A 51 -9.78 9.62 26.65
N TRP A 52 -10.43 9.63 27.80
CA TRP A 52 -10.22 8.60 28.80
C TRP A 52 -10.98 7.35 28.43
N GLN A 53 -10.33 6.21 28.52
CA GLN A 53 -10.93 4.93 28.18
C GLN A 53 -10.59 3.90 29.24
N SER A 54 -11.44 2.90 29.39
CA SER A 54 -11.12 1.77 30.25
C SER A 54 -10.06 0.93 29.56
N ILE A 55 -9.30 0.19 30.34
CA ILE A 55 -8.29 -0.70 29.81
C ILE A 55 -8.91 -1.72 28.86
N GLU A 56 -10.06 -2.25 29.28
CA GLU A 56 -10.76 -3.25 28.51
C GLU A 56 -11.20 -2.72 27.15
N SER A 57 -11.77 -1.52 27.15
CA SER A 57 -12.20 -0.89 25.91
C SER A 57 -11.01 -0.61 24.99
N SER A 58 -9.94 -0.12 25.56
CA SER A 58 -8.76 0.21 24.78
C SER A 58 -8.14 -1.03 24.13
N LYS A 59 -8.17 -2.16 24.81
CA LYS A 59 -7.64 -3.40 24.27
C LYS A 59 -8.41 -3.91 23.07
N LYS A 60 -9.64 -3.47 22.90
CA LYS A 60 -10.47 -3.90 21.78
C LYS A 60 -10.37 -2.97 20.57
N SER A 61 -9.70 -1.87 20.73
CA SER A 61 -9.54 -0.90 19.63
C SER A 61 -8.75 -1.49 18.49
N LYS A 62 -9.14 -1.14 17.29
CA LYS A 62 -8.50 -1.65 16.09
C LYS A 62 -7.98 -0.48 15.26
N LEU A 63 -6.97 -0.76 14.45
CA LEU A 63 -6.45 0.24 13.53
C LEU A 63 -7.43 0.43 12.38
N PRO A 64 -7.67 1.68 11.98
CA PRO A 64 -8.56 1.94 10.85
C PRO A 64 -7.90 1.50 9.56
N THR A 65 -8.71 0.99 8.65
CA THR A 65 -8.25 0.62 7.32
C THR A 65 -8.46 1.81 6.39
N CYS A 66 -7.40 2.22 5.75
CA CYS A 66 -7.44 3.31 4.79
C CYS A 66 -7.21 2.76 3.39
N VAL A 67 -7.72 3.46 2.40
CA VAL A 67 -7.56 3.06 1.01
C VAL A 67 -6.95 4.23 0.24
N THR A 68 -5.83 3.98 -0.41
CA THR A 68 -5.19 4.98 -1.25
C THR A 68 -5.13 4.43 -2.67
N LYS A 69 -5.59 5.22 -3.62
CA LYS A 69 -5.59 4.82 -5.02
C LYS A 69 -4.59 5.65 -5.80
N GLY A 70 -3.95 5.05 -6.76
CA GLY A 70 -3.01 5.74 -7.61
C GLY A 70 -2.25 4.78 -8.49
N HIS A 71 -1.35 5.34 -9.28
CA HIS A 71 -0.51 4.54 -10.16
C HIS A 71 0.68 4.00 -9.36
N LEU A 72 0.92 2.71 -9.49
CA LEU A 72 2.01 2.06 -8.76
C LEU A 72 3.34 2.39 -9.40
N LEU A 73 4.19 3.08 -8.67
CA LEU A 73 5.51 3.45 -9.14
C LEU A 73 6.54 2.36 -8.84
N SER A 74 6.58 1.89 -7.62
CA SER A 74 7.51 0.84 -7.23
C SER A 74 7.11 0.18 -5.93
N GLN A 75 7.65 -1.00 -5.68
CA GLN A 75 7.44 -1.73 -4.43
C GLN A 75 8.76 -2.21 -3.84
N LYS A 76 9.81 -1.43 -4.02
CA LYS A 76 11.16 -1.81 -3.58
C LYS A 76 11.49 -1.27 -2.20
N GLY A 77 12.41 -1.93 -1.53
CA GLY A 77 12.93 -1.45 -0.25
C GLY A 77 11.93 -1.45 0.88
N GLY A 78 10.96 -2.36 0.84
CA GLY A 78 9.95 -2.44 1.89
C GLY A 78 8.94 -1.31 1.86
N ILE A 79 8.88 -0.59 0.74
CA ILE A 79 8.04 0.59 0.60
C ILE A 79 7.28 0.52 -0.70
N THR A 80 5.99 0.84 -0.65
CA THR A 80 5.17 0.98 -1.85
C THR A 80 5.00 2.45 -2.16
N ARG A 81 5.34 2.86 -3.38
CA ARG A 81 5.22 4.24 -3.83
C ARG A 81 4.19 4.33 -4.92
N ILE A 82 3.29 5.31 -4.79
CA ILE A 82 2.24 5.54 -5.77
C ILE A 82 2.15 7.02 -6.07
N PHE A 83 1.58 7.37 -7.21
CA PHE A 83 1.36 8.76 -7.58
C PHE A 83 -0.03 8.90 -8.19
N GLY A 84 -0.63 10.07 -8.01
CA GLY A 84 -1.97 10.33 -8.51
C GLY A 84 -1.99 11.17 -9.77
N ASP A 85 -1.00 12.04 -9.92
CA ASP A 85 -0.96 12.97 -11.03
C ASP A 85 0.36 12.89 -11.76
N TYR A 86 0.35 13.25 -13.03
CA TYR A 86 1.57 13.31 -13.81
C TYR A 86 1.44 14.35 -14.92
N SER A 87 2.56 14.90 -15.33
CA SER A 87 2.62 15.84 -16.44
C SER A 87 3.35 15.18 -17.60
N LEU A 88 3.00 15.59 -18.80
CA LEU A 88 3.63 15.06 -19.99
C LEU A 88 4.70 16.01 -20.49
N ALA A 89 5.86 15.45 -20.81
CA ALA A 89 6.92 16.22 -21.43
C ALA A 89 6.54 16.57 -22.86
N ASP A 90 5.78 15.66 -23.50
CA ASP A 90 5.37 15.80 -24.87
C ASP A 90 4.10 15.00 -25.06
N GLU A 91 3.03 15.67 -25.49
CA GLU A 91 1.74 15.02 -25.67
C GLU A 91 1.77 13.91 -26.72
N GLU A 92 2.54 14.09 -27.76
CA GLU A 92 2.60 13.08 -28.82
C GLU A 92 3.27 11.78 -28.38
N SER A 93 4.40 11.88 -27.69
CA SER A 93 5.11 10.70 -27.26
C SER A 93 4.51 10.07 -26.01
N GLY A 94 3.77 10.84 -25.24
CA GLY A 94 3.22 10.37 -23.98
C GLY A 94 4.29 10.17 -22.90
N LYS A 95 5.45 10.80 -23.08
CA LYS A 95 6.51 10.70 -22.09
C LYS A 95 6.17 11.53 -20.85
N ILE A 96 6.35 10.93 -19.69
CA ILE A 96 6.08 11.61 -18.43
C ILE A 96 7.24 12.53 -18.08
N ASP A 97 6.91 13.75 -17.66
CA ASP A 97 7.91 14.70 -17.21
C ASP A 97 8.07 14.62 -15.70
N GLU A 98 6.99 14.86 -14.99
CA GLU A 98 7.00 14.81 -13.53
C GLU A 98 5.75 14.11 -13.00
N ILE A 99 5.85 13.60 -11.78
CA ILE A 99 4.70 13.01 -11.11
C ILE A 99 4.40 13.83 -9.87
N GLY A 100 3.13 13.83 -9.47
CA GLY A 100 2.69 14.57 -8.31
C GLY A 100 1.69 13.79 -7.50
N ASN A 101 1.34 14.34 -6.35
CA ASN A 101 0.41 13.71 -5.45
C ASN A 101 0.89 12.30 -5.11
N THR A 102 2.13 12.23 -4.65
CA THR A 102 2.78 10.95 -4.37
C THR A 102 2.51 10.51 -2.93
N THR A 103 2.42 9.19 -2.74
CA THR A 103 2.24 8.61 -1.42
C THR A 103 3.23 7.46 -1.26
N ILE A 104 3.83 7.40 -0.09
CA ILE A 104 4.78 6.33 0.24
C ILE A 104 4.23 5.59 1.46
N ILE A 105 4.03 4.28 1.31
CA ILE A 105 3.42 3.47 2.36
C ILE A 105 4.36 2.32 2.70
N PRO A 106 4.72 2.15 4.00
CA PRO A 106 5.53 1.00 4.38
C PRO A 106 4.75 -0.29 4.12
N ASN A 107 5.41 -1.26 3.53
CA ASN A 107 4.74 -2.53 3.23
C ASN A 107 4.22 -3.22 4.49
N SER A 108 4.84 -2.95 5.63
CA SER A 108 4.43 -3.59 6.89
C SER A 108 3.01 -3.24 7.31
N VAL A 109 2.46 -2.12 6.85
CA VAL A 109 1.08 -1.75 7.21
C VAL A 109 0.09 -2.03 6.08
N ILE A 110 0.54 -2.54 4.95
CA ILE A 110 -0.34 -2.82 3.83
C ILE A 110 -1.01 -4.16 4.04
N VAL A 111 -2.34 -4.16 3.94
CA VAL A 111 -3.13 -5.37 4.09
C VAL A 111 -3.34 -6.03 2.73
N GLU A 112 -3.58 -5.22 1.73
CA GLU A 112 -3.91 -5.73 0.40
C GLU A 112 -3.67 -4.67 -0.66
N ILE A 113 -3.26 -5.09 -1.86
CA ILE A 113 -3.16 -4.21 -3.01
C ILE A 113 -3.96 -4.86 -4.12
N LYS A 114 -4.87 -4.10 -4.70
CA LYS A 114 -5.70 -4.58 -5.81
C LYS A 114 -5.45 -3.76 -7.05
N LYS A 115 -5.27 -4.42 -8.18
CA LYS A 115 -5.16 -3.73 -9.45
C LYS A 115 -6.54 -3.29 -9.87
N ILE A 116 -6.69 -2.02 -10.22
CA ILE A 116 -8.00 -1.48 -10.59
C ILE A 116 -8.22 -1.51 -12.09
N SER A 117 -7.16 -1.41 -12.85
CA SER A 117 -7.31 -1.38 -14.31
C SER A 117 -6.24 -2.19 -15.00
#